data_169c2094b8b89729d9c9752451160fd0
#
_entry.id   169c2094b8b89729d9c9752451160fd0
#
_cell.length_a   1.000
_cell.length_b   1.000
_cell.length_c   1.000
_cell.angle_alpha   90.00
_cell.angle_beta   90.00
_cell.angle_gamma   90.00
#
_symmetry.space_group_name_H-M   'P 1'
#
loop_
_entity.id
_entity.type
_entity.pdbx_description
1 polymer ?
#
loop_
_entity_poly.entity_id
_entity_poly.type
_entity_poly.pdbx_seq_one_letter_code
_entity_poly.pdbx_strand_id
1 'polypeptide(L)'
;ENLKAKGVQVTVIDFASQILPNIVDTEVAVYAKKHLLKEGIRVITGTKAEEIMGDDHVTGVKTSAGLLRCELLIMAAGIRPNTDFLQNCGLEMFKGTILVDKTMKTNLEDVYAAGDCVMVTNRITGKPQWSPMGSSANLEGRTLAQILTGTKKEYPAYWEQVL
;
A
#
# COMPACT_ATOMS: atom_id res chain seq x y z
N GLU A 1 -4.77 17.45 2.83
CA GLU A 1 -5.89 18.40 3.03
C GLU A 1 -6.08 18.74 4.52
N ASN A 2 -6.29 17.76 5.41
CA ASN A 2 -6.55 18.00 6.84
C ASN A 2 -5.48 18.84 7.55
N LEU A 3 -4.20 18.65 7.23
CA LEU A 3 -3.12 19.51 7.77
C LEU A 3 -3.21 20.91 7.20
N LYS A 4 -3.51 21.06 5.92
CA LYS A 4 -3.68 22.37 5.29
C LYS A 4 -4.85 23.14 5.90
N ALA A 5 -5.98 22.49 6.16
CA ALA A 5 -7.14 23.07 6.82
C ALA A 5 -6.84 23.56 8.25
N LYS A 6 -5.78 23.02 8.88
CA LYS A 6 -5.26 23.49 10.19
C LYS A 6 -4.18 24.56 10.08
N GLY A 7 -3.99 25.15 8.91
CA GLY A 7 -3.04 26.24 8.69
C GLY A 7 -1.59 25.79 8.42
N VAL A 8 -1.32 24.49 8.32
CA VAL A 8 0.02 23.98 8.02
C VAL A 8 0.34 24.20 6.53
N GLN A 9 1.57 24.63 6.23
CA GLN A 9 2.06 24.65 4.87
C GLN A 9 2.43 23.23 4.43
N VAL A 10 1.77 22.71 3.39
CA VAL A 10 1.95 21.32 2.95
C VAL A 10 2.60 21.27 1.57
N THR A 11 3.66 20.48 1.45
CA THR A 11 4.25 20.09 0.17
C THR A 11 4.18 18.57 0.04
N VAL A 12 3.62 18.09 -1.05
CA VAL A 12 3.60 16.67 -1.44
C VAL A 12 4.68 16.46 -2.48
N ILE A 13 5.54 15.46 -2.29
CA ILE A 13 6.51 15.00 -3.29
C ILE A 13 6.19 13.56 -3.66
N ASP A 14 6.31 13.24 -4.94
CA ASP A 14 6.13 11.90 -5.46
C ASP A 14 7.21 11.59 -6.50
N PHE A 15 7.80 10.40 -6.43
CA PHE A 15 8.76 9.94 -7.43
C PHE A 15 8.10 9.70 -8.79
N ALA A 16 6.84 9.28 -8.81
CA ALA A 16 6.08 9.09 -10.03
C ALA A 16 5.82 10.42 -10.75
N SER A 17 5.59 10.35 -12.05
CA SER A 17 5.26 11.51 -12.91
C SER A 17 3.91 12.13 -12.58
N GLN A 18 3.04 11.40 -11.88
CA GLN A 18 1.72 11.85 -11.45
C GLN A 18 1.44 11.46 -10.01
N ILE A 19 0.47 12.08 -9.36
CA ILE A 19 -0.09 11.62 -8.08
C ILE A 19 -1.00 10.41 -8.30
N LEU A 20 -1.15 9.56 -7.28
CA LEU A 20 -2.02 8.37 -7.30
C LEU A 20 -1.73 7.41 -8.49
N PRO A 21 -0.46 7.12 -8.83
CA PRO A 21 -0.08 6.50 -10.10
C PRO A 21 -0.66 5.08 -10.31
N ASN A 22 -1.01 4.38 -9.23
CA ASN A 22 -1.53 3.02 -9.28
C ASN A 22 -3.05 2.94 -9.00
N ILE A 23 -3.71 4.07 -8.86
CA ILE A 23 -5.11 4.14 -8.41
C ILE A 23 -5.99 4.74 -9.48
N VAL A 24 -5.49 5.76 -10.21
CA VAL A 24 -6.28 6.50 -11.22
C VAL A 24 -5.49 6.72 -12.49
N ASP A 25 -6.21 6.88 -13.60
CA ASP A 25 -5.64 7.26 -14.88
C ASP A 25 -5.13 8.70 -14.86
N THR A 26 -4.27 9.04 -15.84
CA THR A 26 -3.60 10.34 -15.90
C THR A 26 -4.56 11.52 -15.94
N GLU A 27 -5.67 11.37 -16.66
CA GLU A 27 -6.71 12.41 -16.76
C GLU A 27 -7.30 12.74 -15.39
N VAL A 28 -7.62 11.71 -14.60
CA VAL A 28 -8.16 11.87 -13.23
C VAL A 28 -7.09 12.43 -12.30
N ALA A 29 -5.85 11.96 -12.40
CA ALA A 29 -4.73 12.48 -11.62
C ALA A 29 -4.51 13.98 -11.83
N VAL A 30 -4.72 14.48 -13.05
CA VAL A 30 -4.63 15.91 -13.35
C VAL A 30 -5.69 16.71 -12.59
N TYR A 31 -6.94 16.22 -12.52
CA TYR A 31 -7.99 16.87 -11.74
C TYR A 31 -7.67 16.89 -10.24
N ALA A 32 -7.24 15.76 -9.70
CA ALA A 32 -6.84 15.65 -8.29
C ALA A 32 -5.68 16.60 -7.97
N LYS A 33 -4.66 16.68 -8.83
CA LYS A 33 -3.54 17.63 -8.69
C LYS A 33 -4.01 19.08 -8.72
N LYS A 34 -4.89 19.44 -9.64
CA LYS A 34 -5.48 20.80 -9.72
C LYS A 34 -6.24 21.16 -8.46
N HIS A 35 -7.00 20.22 -7.89
CA HIS A 35 -7.71 20.42 -6.64
C HIS A 35 -6.73 20.73 -5.50
N LEU A 36 -5.68 19.90 -5.31
CA LEU A 36 -4.67 20.12 -4.28
C LEU A 36 -3.99 21.50 -4.42
N LEU A 37 -3.64 21.88 -5.64
CA LEU A 37 -3.04 23.20 -5.91
C LEU A 37 -4.00 24.34 -5.57
N LYS A 38 -5.30 24.21 -5.88
CA LYS A 38 -6.34 25.20 -5.52
C LYS A 38 -6.48 25.35 -4.02
N GLU A 39 -6.35 24.27 -3.25
CA GLU A 39 -6.34 24.29 -1.79
C GLU A 39 -5.00 24.83 -1.21
N GLY A 40 -4.06 25.27 -2.06
CA GLY A 40 -2.78 25.82 -1.64
C GLY A 40 -1.78 24.77 -1.14
N ILE A 41 -1.92 23.51 -1.58
CA ILE A 41 -0.96 22.45 -1.34
C ILE A 41 0.02 22.42 -2.50
N ARG A 42 1.32 22.51 -2.23
CA ARG A 42 2.35 22.36 -3.24
C ARG A 42 2.52 20.90 -3.61
N VAL A 43 2.49 20.56 -4.91
CA VAL A 43 2.65 19.18 -5.41
C VAL A 43 3.79 19.11 -6.41
N ILE A 44 4.81 18.31 -6.10
CA ILE A 44 6.02 18.12 -6.91
C ILE A 44 6.09 16.63 -7.29
N THR A 45 5.85 16.31 -8.54
CA THR A 45 5.94 14.96 -9.10
C THR A 45 7.24 14.75 -9.85
N GLY A 46 7.64 13.51 -10.14
CA GLY A 46 8.91 13.18 -10.78
C GLY A 46 10.12 13.48 -9.89
N THR A 47 9.93 13.54 -8.57
CA THR A 47 10.95 13.99 -7.62
C THR A 47 11.21 12.94 -6.56
N LYS A 48 12.44 12.46 -6.50
CA LYS A 48 12.89 11.47 -5.52
C LYS A 48 13.32 12.16 -4.22
N ALA A 49 12.82 11.69 -3.07
CA ALA A 49 13.44 11.98 -1.78
C ALA A 49 14.71 11.15 -1.63
N GLU A 50 15.85 11.78 -1.32
CA GLU A 50 17.16 11.14 -1.27
C GLU A 50 17.69 11.02 0.16
N GLU A 51 17.49 12.06 0.97
CA GLU A 51 18.05 12.13 2.30
C GLU A 51 17.18 13.00 3.22
N ILE A 52 17.00 12.57 4.45
CA ILE A 52 16.33 13.36 5.48
C ILE A 52 17.41 14.17 6.21
N MET A 53 17.21 15.47 6.30
CA MET A 53 18.15 16.40 6.91
C MET A 53 17.74 16.76 8.34
N GLY A 54 18.71 16.85 9.23
CA GLY A 54 18.56 17.23 10.63
C GLY A 54 19.18 16.21 11.56
N ASP A 55 19.50 16.63 12.77
CA ASP A 55 20.07 15.77 13.82
C ASP A 55 18.99 15.35 14.82
N ASP A 56 18.65 16.20 15.77
CA ASP A 56 17.61 15.90 16.80
C ASP A 56 16.18 16.02 16.24
N HIS A 57 15.99 16.80 15.20
CA HIS A 57 14.70 16.98 14.52
C HIS A 57 14.89 17.22 13.02
N VAL A 58 13.85 16.93 12.24
CA VAL A 58 13.90 17.14 10.80
C VAL A 58 13.95 18.63 10.46
N THR A 59 14.87 19.01 9.58
CA THR A 59 15.02 20.39 9.09
C THR A 59 14.74 20.50 7.59
N GLY A 60 14.69 19.37 6.89
CA GLY A 60 14.40 19.32 5.46
C GLY A 60 14.57 17.95 4.85
N VAL A 61 14.30 17.88 3.57
CA VAL A 61 14.53 16.69 2.72
C VAL A 61 15.32 17.11 1.50
N LYS A 62 16.47 16.47 1.29
CA LYS A 62 17.21 16.56 0.04
C LYS A 62 16.48 15.72 -1.01
N THR A 63 16.23 16.31 -2.16
CA THR A 63 15.55 15.67 -3.27
C THR A 63 16.34 15.78 -4.55
N SER A 64 15.99 15.01 -5.56
CA SER A 64 16.56 15.11 -6.91
C SER A 64 16.37 16.50 -7.56
N ALA A 65 15.43 17.30 -7.04
CA ALA A 65 15.13 18.67 -7.51
C ALA A 65 15.66 19.77 -6.57
N GLY A 66 16.44 19.41 -5.53
CA GLY A 66 17.01 20.34 -4.56
C GLY A 66 16.50 20.11 -3.13
N LEU A 67 16.86 21.01 -2.23
CA LEU A 67 16.50 20.94 -0.81
C LEU A 67 15.11 21.54 -0.56
N LEU A 68 14.26 20.77 0.11
CA LEU A 68 12.98 21.22 0.64
C LEU A 68 13.08 21.31 2.16
N ARG A 69 12.95 22.52 2.71
CA ARG A 69 12.91 22.73 4.17
C ARG A 69 11.56 22.30 4.73
N CYS A 70 11.57 21.63 5.87
CA CYS A 70 10.37 21.24 6.60
C CYS A 70 10.67 21.01 8.08
N GLU A 71 9.66 21.17 8.91
CA GLU A 71 9.69 20.92 10.37
C GLU A 71 8.96 19.62 10.72
N LEU A 72 8.21 19.07 9.78
CA LEU A 72 7.52 17.78 9.88
C LEU A 72 7.63 17.03 8.55
N LEU A 73 8.03 15.78 8.60
CA LEU A 73 8.06 14.87 7.46
C LEU A 73 7.10 13.69 7.69
N ILE A 74 6.19 13.49 6.75
CA ILE A 74 5.32 12.30 6.73
C ILE A 74 5.78 11.40 5.59
N MET A 75 6.26 10.22 5.94
CA MET A 75 6.65 9.20 4.96
C MET A 75 5.46 8.31 4.62
N ALA A 76 4.93 8.46 3.40
CA ALA A 76 3.84 7.69 2.85
C ALA A 76 4.26 7.02 1.53
N ALA A 77 5.47 6.42 1.51
CA ALA A 77 6.13 5.88 0.32
C ALA A 77 5.69 4.45 -0.03
N GLY A 78 4.50 4.04 0.38
CA GLY A 78 3.96 2.71 0.16
C GLY A 78 4.32 1.72 1.26
N ILE A 79 3.90 0.50 1.06
CA ILE A 79 4.11 -0.62 1.97
C ILE A 79 4.64 -1.83 1.21
N ARG A 80 5.21 -2.77 1.94
CA ARG A 80 5.60 -4.09 1.44
C ARG A 80 5.33 -5.13 2.53
N PRO A 81 5.05 -6.38 2.16
CA PRO A 81 4.91 -7.45 3.14
C PRO A 81 6.19 -7.63 3.96
N ASN A 82 6.05 -7.81 5.27
CA ASN A 82 7.20 -8.14 6.13
C ASN A 82 7.37 -9.66 6.20
N THR A 83 7.87 -10.25 5.12
CA THR A 83 8.00 -11.70 4.92
C THR A 83 9.44 -12.16 4.70
N ASP A 84 10.40 -11.28 4.91
CA ASP A 84 11.83 -11.58 4.69
C ASP A 84 12.31 -12.76 5.55
N PHE A 85 11.72 -12.97 6.74
CA PHE A 85 12.03 -14.10 7.64
C PHE A 85 11.55 -15.46 7.08
N LEU A 86 10.69 -15.47 6.07
CA LEU A 86 10.18 -16.68 5.38
C LEU A 86 11.03 -17.09 4.18
N GLN A 87 12.10 -16.37 3.90
CA GLN A 87 13.01 -16.75 2.82
C GLN A 87 13.60 -18.13 3.07
N ASN A 88 13.61 -18.97 2.05
CA ASN A 88 14.14 -20.33 2.07
C ASN A 88 13.36 -21.35 2.93
N CYS A 89 12.14 -21.04 3.39
CA CYS A 89 11.29 -22.01 4.11
C CYS A 89 10.46 -22.93 3.17
N GLY A 90 10.58 -22.77 1.85
CA GLY A 90 9.86 -23.56 0.86
C GLY A 90 8.46 -23.05 0.52
N LEU A 91 8.05 -21.90 1.04
CA LEU A 91 6.79 -21.26 0.65
C LEU A 91 6.86 -20.70 -0.78
N GLU A 92 5.81 -20.90 -1.54
CA GLU A 92 5.62 -20.22 -2.82
C GLU A 92 5.23 -18.78 -2.58
N MET A 93 6.05 -17.85 -3.11
CA MET A 93 5.90 -16.41 -2.90
C MET A 93 5.98 -15.67 -4.25
N PHE A 94 5.28 -14.53 -4.32
CA PHE A 94 5.38 -13.60 -5.44
C PHE A 94 5.51 -12.16 -4.95
N LYS A 95 6.60 -11.49 -5.31
CA LYS A 95 6.90 -10.10 -4.90
C LYS A 95 6.80 -9.89 -3.38
N GLY A 96 7.25 -10.86 -2.59
CA GLY A 96 7.20 -10.80 -1.13
C GLY A 96 5.86 -11.20 -0.51
N THR A 97 4.83 -11.50 -1.28
CA THR A 97 3.56 -12.05 -0.77
C THR A 97 3.53 -13.56 -0.83
N ILE A 98 2.85 -14.19 0.13
CA ILE A 98 2.64 -15.63 0.19
C ILE A 98 1.48 -15.98 -0.74
N LEU A 99 1.67 -16.95 -1.62
CA LEU A 99 0.60 -17.47 -2.46
C LEU A 99 -0.27 -18.42 -1.65
N VAL A 100 -1.58 -18.22 -1.71
CA VAL A 100 -2.56 -19.09 -1.06
C VAL A 100 -3.67 -19.48 -2.04
N ASP A 101 -4.24 -20.67 -1.82
CA ASP A 101 -5.41 -21.11 -2.55
C ASP A 101 -6.71 -20.51 -1.96
N LYS A 102 -7.86 -20.91 -2.49
CA LYS A 102 -9.17 -20.48 -2.03
C LYS A 102 -9.54 -20.93 -0.60
N THR A 103 -8.76 -21.84 -0.02
CA THR A 103 -8.90 -22.26 1.39
C THR A 103 -7.88 -21.56 2.30
N MET A 104 -7.18 -20.53 1.78
CA MET A 104 -6.10 -19.83 2.46
C MET A 104 -4.90 -20.73 2.80
N LYS A 105 -4.81 -21.91 2.16
CA LYS A 105 -3.71 -22.85 2.33
C LYS A 105 -2.56 -22.49 1.40
N THR A 106 -1.33 -22.59 1.91
CA THR A 106 -0.10 -22.44 1.13
C THR A 106 0.25 -23.73 0.37
N ASN A 107 1.36 -23.74 -0.34
CA ASN A 107 1.91 -24.96 -0.94
C ASN A 107 2.46 -25.96 0.09
N LEU A 108 2.70 -25.55 1.33
CA LEU A 108 3.16 -26.44 2.40
C LEU A 108 1.97 -27.07 3.12
N GLU A 109 2.12 -28.34 3.51
CA GLU A 109 1.10 -29.07 4.26
C GLU A 109 0.85 -28.40 5.61
N ASP A 110 -0.42 -28.24 5.99
CA ASP A 110 -0.88 -27.63 7.25
C ASP A 110 -0.40 -26.21 7.54
N VAL A 111 0.10 -25.51 6.50
CA VAL A 111 0.50 -24.11 6.60
C VAL A 111 -0.52 -23.23 5.86
N TYR A 112 -1.04 -22.25 6.58
CA TYR A 112 -2.03 -21.29 6.10
C TYR A 112 -1.51 -19.87 6.28
N ALA A 113 -1.99 -18.94 5.48
CA ALA A 113 -1.65 -17.54 5.61
C ALA A 113 -2.87 -16.65 5.33
N ALA A 114 -2.94 -15.50 6.04
CA ALA A 114 -3.99 -14.50 5.88
C ALA A 114 -3.46 -13.11 6.23
N GLY A 115 -4.12 -12.07 5.74
CA GLY A 115 -3.81 -10.66 6.01
C GLY A 115 -2.89 -10.04 4.97
N ASP A 116 -2.28 -8.92 5.30
CA ASP A 116 -1.50 -8.09 4.37
C ASP A 116 -0.28 -8.78 3.73
N CYS A 117 0.07 -9.98 4.20
CA CYS A 117 1.18 -10.75 3.65
C CYS A 117 0.78 -11.74 2.54
N VAL A 118 -0.49 -11.90 2.23
CA VAL A 118 -0.96 -12.90 1.25
C VAL A 118 -1.39 -12.28 -0.06
N MET A 119 -1.34 -13.11 -1.09
CA MET A 119 -1.90 -12.82 -2.40
C MET A 119 -3.07 -13.77 -2.65
N VAL A 120 -4.26 -13.21 -2.75
CA VAL A 120 -5.51 -13.94 -2.98
C VAL A 120 -5.98 -13.79 -4.41
N THR A 121 -6.87 -14.67 -4.86
CA THR A 121 -7.44 -14.56 -6.19
C THR A 121 -8.50 -13.47 -6.25
N ASN A 122 -8.35 -12.53 -7.18
CA ASN A 122 -9.40 -11.56 -7.50
C ASN A 122 -10.54 -12.27 -8.21
N ARG A 123 -11.77 -12.13 -7.72
CA ARG A 123 -12.93 -12.83 -8.24
C ARG A 123 -13.36 -12.37 -9.63
N ILE A 124 -13.10 -11.12 -9.98
CA ILE A 124 -13.51 -10.53 -11.26
C ILE A 124 -12.52 -10.95 -12.35
N THR A 125 -11.23 -10.82 -12.07
CA THR A 125 -10.18 -11.06 -13.07
C THR A 125 -9.67 -12.49 -13.09
N GLY A 126 -9.93 -13.27 -12.05
CA GLY A 126 -9.36 -14.61 -11.85
C GLY A 126 -7.86 -14.63 -11.60
N LYS A 127 -7.23 -13.46 -11.44
CA LYS A 127 -5.78 -13.32 -11.26
C LYS A 127 -5.41 -13.12 -9.78
N PRO A 128 -4.18 -13.53 -9.39
CA PRO A 128 -3.65 -13.20 -8.08
C PRO A 128 -3.60 -11.67 -7.89
N GLN A 129 -4.06 -11.21 -6.74
CA GLN A 129 -4.06 -9.79 -6.36
C GLN A 129 -3.64 -9.63 -4.91
N TRP A 130 -2.81 -8.63 -4.67
CA TRP A 130 -2.43 -8.21 -3.33
C TRP A 130 -3.28 -7.01 -2.90
N SER A 131 -3.95 -7.13 -1.76
CA SER A 131 -4.84 -6.11 -1.21
C SER A 131 -4.52 -5.85 0.26
N PRO A 132 -3.46 -5.09 0.55
CA PRO A 132 -3.03 -4.80 1.91
C PRO A 132 -3.92 -3.72 2.55
N MET A 133 -5.13 -4.11 2.89
CA MET A 133 -6.14 -3.25 3.53
C MET A 133 -6.70 -3.92 4.78
N GLY A 134 -6.87 -3.17 5.85
CA GLY A 134 -7.39 -3.68 7.11
C GLY A 134 -8.75 -4.40 6.99
N SER A 135 -9.62 -3.97 6.07
CA SER A 135 -10.88 -4.65 5.76
C SER A 135 -10.66 -6.04 5.15
N SER A 136 -9.73 -6.15 4.19
CA SER A 136 -9.36 -7.41 3.55
C SER A 136 -8.71 -8.35 4.55
N ALA A 137 -7.69 -7.88 5.27
CA ALA A 137 -6.98 -8.67 6.28
C ALA A 137 -7.91 -9.21 7.37
N ASN A 138 -8.87 -8.39 7.83
CA ASN A 138 -9.87 -8.81 8.82
C ASN A 138 -10.80 -9.90 8.26
N LEU A 139 -11.29 -9.73 7.03
CA LEU A 139 -12.13 -10.71 6.36
C LEU A 139 -11.39 -12.03 6.12
N GLU A 140 -10.15 -11.96 5.70
CA GLU A 140 -9.30 -13.12 5.47
C GLU A 140 -9.05 -13.91 6.76
N GLY A 141 -8.64 -13.25 7.84
CA GLY A 141 -8.42 -13.88 9.14
C GLY A 141 -9.66 -14.54 9.70
N ARG A 142 -10.82 -13.88 9.63
CA ARG A 142 -12.11 -14.44 10.04
C ARG A 142 -12.50 -15.65 9.19
N THR A 143 -12.32 -15.55 7.89
CA THR A 143 -12.67 -16.63 6.97
C THR A 143 -11.76 -17.83 7.17
N LEU A 144 -10.45 -17.61 7.36
CA LEU A 144 -9.52 -18.70 7.68
C LEU A 144 -9.92 -19.42 8.98
N ALA A 145 -10.27 -18.69 10.04
CA ALA A 145 -10.76 -19.30 11.27
C ALA A 145 -12.02 -20.16 11.03
N GLN A 146 -12.95 -19.70 10.19
CA GLN A 146 -14.14 -20.46 9.83
C GLN A 146 -13.81 -21.70 8.95
N ILE A 147 -12.81 -21.62 8.09
CA ILE A 147 -12.34 -22.76 7.30
C ILE A 147 -11.73 -23.82 8.22
N LEU A 148 -10.84 -23.42 9.12
CA LEU A 148 -10.16 -24.32 10.05
C LEU A 148 -11.13 -25.02 11.03
N THR A 149 -12.24 -24.35 11.37
CA THR A 149 -13.31 -24.92 12.22
C THR A 149 -14.39 -25.67 11.43
N GLY A 150 -14.27 -25.77 10.10
CA GLY A 150 -15.21 -26.48 9.24
C GLY A 150 -16.55 -25.76 9.02
N THR A 151 -16.72 -24.51 9.51
CA THR A 151 -17.96 -23.75 9.35
C THR A 151 -18.06 -23.05 7.99
N LYS A 152 -16.96 -22.96 7.26
CA LYS A 152 -16.87 -22.42 5.89
C LYS A 152 -15.92 -23.27 5.06
N LYS A 153 -16.16 -23.36 3.75
CA LYS A 153 -15.34 -24.19 2.87
C LYS A 153 -14.20 -23.44 2.18
N GLU A 154 -14.40 -22.17 1.86
CA GLU A 154 -13.47 -21.38 1.08
C GLU A 154 -13.62 -19.87 1.32
N TYR A 155 -12.56 -19.13 1.05
CA TYR A 155 -12.56 -17.67 1.01
C TYR A 155 -13.38 -17.20 -0.21
N PRO A 156 -14.28 -16.22 -0.06
CA PRO A 156 -15.20 -15.83 -1.14
C PRO A 156 -14.51 -15.10 -2.31
N ALA A 157 -13.18 -15.05 -2.32
CA ALA A 157 -12.35 -14.26 -3.22
C ALA A 157 -12.56 -12.73 -3.05
N TYR A 158 -11.56 -11.97 -3.42
CA TYR A 158 -11.58 -10.51 -3.26
C TYR A 158 -12.47 -9.84 -4.31
N TRP A 159 -13.39 -8.99 -3.85
CA TRP A 159 -14.05 -8.01 -4.68
C TRP A 159 -13.22 -6.73 -4.57
N GLU A 160 -12.67 -6.27 -5.66
CA GLU A 160 -12.15 -4.92 -5.68
C GLU A 160 -13.31 -3.98 -5.39
N GLN A 161 -13.28 -3.34 -4.23
CA GLN A 161 -14.11 -2.18 -4.01
C GLN A 161 -13.52 -1.09 -4.90
N VAL A 162 -14.11 -0.93 -6.06
CA VAL A 162 -13.91 0.28 -6.86
C VAL A 162 -14.48 1.41 -6.02
N LEU A 163 -13.60 2.21 -5.46
CA LEU A 163 -13.95 3.50 -4.85
C LEU A 163 -14.33 4.49 -5.93
#